data_32d4de534bdecf73dcab459d6816431a
#
_entry.id   32d4de534bdecf73dcab459d6816431a
#
_cell.length_a   1.000
_cell.length_b   1.000
_cell.length_c   1.000
_cell.angle_alpha   90.00
_cell.angle_beta   90.00
_cell.angle_gamma   90.00
#
_symmetry.space_group_name_H-M   'P 1'
#
loop_
_entity.id
_entity.type
_entity.pdbx_description
1 polymer ?
#
loop_
_entity_poly.entity_id
_entity_poly.type
_entity_poly.pdbx_seq_one_letter_code
_entity_poly.pdbx_strand_id
1 'polypeptide(L)'
;MTIEVGEVEALFRYPVKSMGGEAVEEAELGWHGLDGDRRLAFHRADDRGGFPWLTAGKLPELILFAPQRRGPGVGGNLPTHVRTPEGKELAVFGQELATEVGRRHGSPVEMMHLNRGIFDEASVSLITSVTVDEIGRLAGQRPDVRRFRPNILIATSRSVPFEEDDWVGGVLSFGETSEALIGITNRDERCSMVNLDPGSGRPSAEVLKAIVRVRDNRAGVYGTVTRRGRLAVGQPIFFEAAPEPRERP
;
A
#
# COMPACT_ATOMS: atom_id res chain seq x y z
N MET A 1 -26.46 -8.60 -6.53
CA MET A 1 -26.22 -8.53 -8.00
C MET A 1 -24.75 -8.18 -8.17
N THR A 2 -24.01 -9.02 -8.87
CA THR A 2 -22.57 -8.81 -9.10
C THR A 2 -22.40 -8.04 -10.41
N ILE A 3 -21.61 -6.97 -10.40
CA ILE A 3 -21.32 -6.13 -11.57
C ILE A 3 -19.80 -6.09 -11.80
N GLU A 4 -19.38 -6.12 -13.05
CA GLU A 4 -17.99 -5.88 -13.41
C GLU A 4 -17.67 -4.38 -13.26
N VAL A 5 -16.61 -4.07 -12.52
CA VAL A 5 -16.20 -2.69 -12.23
C VAL A 5 -14.90 -2.28 -12.90
N GLY A 6 -14.14 -3.24 -13.42
CA GLY A 6 -12.87 -2.98 -14.09
C GLY A 6 -11.93 -4.17 -14.01
N GLU A 7 -10.63 -3.89 -14.09
CA GLU A 7 -9.57 -4.89 -14.03
C GLU A 7 -8.41 -4.45 -13.15
N VAL A 8 -7.58 -5.39 -12.74
CA VAL A 8 -6.32 -5.11 -12.04
C VAL A 8 -5.33 -4.48 -13.01
N GLU A 9 -5.09 -3.18 -12.89
CA GLU A 9 -4.13 -2.45 -13.73
C GLU A 9 -2.69 -2.71 -13.28
N ALA A 10 -2.46 -2.73 -11.96
CA ALA A 10 -1.15 -3.03 -11.38
C ALA A 10 -1.28 -3.56 -9.96
N LEU A 11 -0.31 -4.38 -9.56
CA LEU A 11 -0.14 -4.87 -8.20
C LEU A 11 1.16 -4.34 -7.61
N PHE A 12 1.10 -3.91 -6.34
CA PHE A 12 2.25 -3.40 -5.62
C PHE A 12 2.42 -4.10 -4.28
N ARG A 13 3.67 -4.39 -3.94
CA ARG A 13 4.07 -4.91 -2.66
C ARG A 13 5.09 -3.98 -2.01
N TYR A 14 4.97 -3.75 -0.72
CA TYR A 14 5.84 -2.89 0.09
C TYR A 14 6.44 -3.70 1.24
N PRO A 15 7.47 -4.51 1.00
CA PRO A 15 7.95 -5.49 1.99
C PRO A 15 8.39 -4.87 3.32
N VAL A 16 8.96 -3.66 3.27
CA VAL A 16 9.41 -2.91 4.45
C VAL A 16 8.53 -1.67 4.62
N LYS A 17 7.96 -1.48 5.81
CA LYS A 17 7.15 -0.30 6.14
C LYS A 17 7.90 0.98 5.79
N SER A 18 7.23 1.89 5.09
CA SER A 18 7.73 3.20 4.67
C SER A 18 8.89 3.21 3.66
N MET A 19 9.44 2.09 3.25
CA MET A 19 10.38 2.01 2.14
C MET A 19 9.67 1.95 0.79
N GLY A 20 10.43 2.05 -0.30
CA GLY A 20 9.95 1.87 -1.67
C GLY A 20 9.22 0.53 -1.84
N GLY A 21 8.28 0.49 -2.76
CA GLY A 21 7.58 -0.72 -3.16
C GLY A 21 8.13 -1.32 -4.45
N GLU A 22 7.63 -2.47 -4.80
CA GLU A 22 7.87 -3.17 -6.05
C GLU A 22 6.55 -3.44 -6.76
N ALA A 23 6.52 -3.30 -8.08
CA ALA A 23 5.43 -3.79 -8.90
C ALA A 23 5.61 -5.29 -9.15
N VAL A 24 4.52 -6.04 -9.15
CA VAL A 24 4.51 -7.48 -9.40
C VAL A 24 3.41 -7.82 -10.38
N GLU A 25 3.63 -8.81 -11.25
CA GLU A 25 2.62 -9.27 -12.21
C GLU A 25 1.54 -10.13 -11.55
N GLU A 26 1.89 -10.79 -10.46
CA GLU A 26 1.01 -11.66 -9.70
C GLU A 26 1.39 -11.69 -8.22
N ALA A 27 0.42 -11.96 -7.35
CA ALA A 27 0.64 -12.08 -5.92
C ALA A 27 -0.34 -13.07 -5.27
N GLU A 28 0.15 -13.81 -4.29
CA GLU A 28 -0.72 -14.60 -3.41
C GLU A 28 -1.40 -13.68 -2.39
N LEU A 29 -2.71 -13.75 -2.32
CA LEU A 29 -3.53 -13.06 -1.33
C LEU A 29 -3.80 -14.01 -0.15
N GLY A 30 -3.06 -13.80 0.94
CA GLY A 30 -3.24 -14.51 2.20
C GLY A 30 -4.20 -13.77 3.15
N TRP A 31 -4.50 -14.36 4.33
CA TRP A 31 -5.38 -13.73 5.34
C TRP A 31 -4.88 -12.36 5.83
N HIS A 32 -3.60 -12.07 5.69
CA HIS A 32 -2.97 -10.82 6.13
C HIS A 32 -2.52 -9.94 4.94
N GLY A 33 -3.30 -9.91 3.86
CA GLY A 33 -2.98 -9.16 2.63
C GLY A 33 -2.06 -9.92 1.68
N LEU A 34 -1.38 -9.20 0.79
CA LEU A 34 -0.45 -9.79 -0.17
C LEU A 34 0.74 -10.43 0.55
N ASP A 35 1.14 -11.62 0.10
CA ASP A 35 2.28 -12.30 0.70
C ASP A 35 3.56 -11.49 0.55
N GLY A 36 4.28 -11.31 1.67
CA GLY A 36 5.48 -10.47 1.75
C GLY A 36 5.23 -8.97 1.92
N ASP A 37 3.96 -8.50 1.91
CA ASP A 37 3.67 -7.08 2.07
C ASP A 37 3.78 -6.63 3.53
N ARG A 38 4.51 -5.52 3.79
CA ARG A 38 4.67 -4.85 5.10
C ARG A 38 5.06 -5.77 6.26
N ARG A 39 5.81 -6.85 5.95
CA ARG A 39 6.29 -7.83 6.95
C ARG A 39 7.47 -7.35 7.76
N LEU A 40 8.16 -6.32 7.29
CA LEU A 40 9.35 -5.78 7.91
C LEU A 40 9.15 -4.31 8.28
N ALA A 41 9.71 -3.89 9.42
CA ALA A 41 9.75 -2.50 9.82
C ALA A 41 10.95 -2.24 10.73
N PHE A 42 11.44 -1.00 10.73
CA PHE A 42 12.40 -0.56 11.73
C PHE A 42 11.70 -0.19 13.03
N HIS A 43 12.12 -0.83 14.10
CA HIS A 43 11.79 -0.46 15.47
C HIS A 43 12.76 0.62 15.94
N ARG A 44 12.25 1.68 16.57
CA ARG A 44 13.06 2.73 17.20
C ARG A 44 13.38 2.32 18.64
N ALA A 45 14.65 2.06 18.94
CA ALA A 45 15.08 1.47 20.20
C ALA A 45 14.77 2.31 21.44
N ASP A 46 14.70 3.62 21.29
CA ASP A 46 14.48 4.61 22.37
C ASP A 46 13.03 5.12 22.45
N ASP A 47 12.14 4.69 21.55
CA ASP A 47 10.73 5.05 21.59
C ASP A 47 9.95 4.17 22.58
N ARG A 48 9.36 4.81 23.58
CA ARG A 48 8.49 4.17 24.57
C ARG A 48 6.99 4.37 24.29
N GLY A 49 6.66 4.95 23.12
CA GLY A 49 5.28 5.19 22.70
C GLY A 49 4.58 3.91 22.19
N GLY A 50 3.27 4.00 22.03
CA GLY A 50 2.46 2.89 21.52
C GLY A 50 2.67 2.54 20.03
N PHE A 51 3.44 3.34 19.28
CA PHE A 51 3.78 3.11 17.89
C PHE A 51 5.30 3.28 17.66
N PRO A 52 6.10 2.25 17.97
CA PRO A 52 7.56 2.35 17.98
C PRO A 52 8.20 2.25 16.58
N TRP A 53 7.40 2.13 15.53
CA TRP A 53 7.91 1.93 14.18
C TRP A 53 8.43 3.22 13.57
N LEU A 54 9.59 3.14 12.90
CA LEU A 54 10.09 4.23 12.09
C LEU A 54 9.25 4.36 10.81
N THR A 55 8.76 5.57 10.54
CA THR A 55 7.96 5.87 9.36
C THR A 55 8.61 6.95 8.51
N ALA A 56 8.18 7.07 7.25
CA ALA A 56 8.62 8.16 6.38
C ALA A 56 8.17 9.55 6.87
N GLY A 57 7.17 9.62 7.75
CA GLY A 57 6.85 10.88 8.45
C GLY A 57 7.96 11.36 9.39
N LYS A 58 8.79 10.44 9.91
CA LYS A 58 9.96 10.74 10.75
C LYS A 58 11.28 10.78 9.97
N LEU A 59 11.38 9.97 8.93
CA LEU A 59 12.53 9.94 8.01
C LEU A 59 12.03 9.86 6.57
N PRO A 60 11.76 11.00 5.91
CA PRO A 60 11.21 11.05 4.55
C PRO A 60 12.02 10.26 3.52
N GLU A 61 13.33 10.21 3.66
CA GLU A 61 14.23 9.49 2.77
C GLU A 61 14.00 7.96 2.75
N LEU A 62 13.28 7.40 3.72
CA LEU A 62 12.98 5.96 3.73
C LEU A 62 12.29 5.50 2.44
N ILE A 63 11.44 6.34 1.83
CA ILE A 63 10.76 5.98 0.58
C ILE A 63 11.70 5.73 -0.59
N LEU A 64 12.95 6.23 -0.52
CA LEU A 64 13.99 6.07 -1.54
C LEU A 64 14.80 4.78 -1.36
N PHE A 65 14.70 4.12 -0.21
CA PHE A 65 15.31 2.82 0.00
C PHE A 65 14.47 1.77 -0.73
N ALA A 66 15.10 0.97 -1.57
CA ALA A 66 14.43 -0.03 -2.40
C ALA A 66 14.73 -1.46 -1.91
N PRO A 67 13.80 -2.10 -1.20
CA PRO A 67 13.91 -3.51 -0.86
C PRO A 67 14.00 -4.36 -2.12
N GLN A 68 14.89 -5.34 -2.15
CA GLN A 68 15.14 -6.20 -3.30
C GLN A 68 15.31 -7.66 -2.87
N ARG A 69 14.77 -8.56 -3.67
CA ARG A 69 15.02 -9.99 -3.52
C ARG A 69 16.11 -10.42 -4.51
N ARG A 70 17.16 -11.08 -4.01
CA ARG A 70 18.21 -11.67 -4.83
C ARG A 70 18.19 -13.18 -4.70
N GLY A 71 18.05 -13.84 -5.82
CA GLY A 71 18.08 -15.30 -5.94
C GLY A 71 16.90 -16.03 -5.33
N PRO A 72 16.84 -17.37 -5.49
CA PRO A 72 15.86 -18.22 -4.82
C PRO A 72 16.23 -18.31 -3.32
N GLY A 73 15.72 -17.38 -2.51
CA GLY A 73 16.03 -17.32 -1.08
C GLY A 73 15.14 -18.25 -0.25
N VAL A 74 15.70 -18.78 0.83
CA VAL A 74 14.96 -19.34 1.95
C VAL A 74 14.18 -18.19 2.59
N GLY A 75 12.84 -18.24 2.64
CA GLY A 75 12.03 -17.23 3.32
C GLY A 75 10.92 -16.58 2.48
N GLY A 76 10.40 -17.26 1.45
CA GLY A 76 9.21 -16.78 0.72
C GLY A 76 9.48 -15.49 -0.07
N ASN A 77 8.53 -14.56 -0.06
CA ASN A 77 8.57 -13.31 -0.83
C ASN A 77 9.23 -12.12 -0.10
N LEU A 78 10.03 -12.37 0.94
CA LEU A 78 10.73 -11.30 1.65
C LEU A 78 11.99 -10.84 0.91
N PRO A 79 12.37 -9.55 1.01
CA PRO A 79 13.60 -9.05 0.44
C PRO A 79 14.80 -9.62 1.20
N THR A 80 15.91 -9.81 0.48
CA THR A 80 17.19 -10.21 1.07
C THR A 80 18.11 -9.01 1.28
N HIS A 81 17.96 -7.98 0.45
CA HIS A 81 18.75 -6.76 0.48
C HIS A 81 17.88 -5.52 0.34
N VAL A 82 18.45 -4.40 0.71
CA VAL A 82 17.89 -3.06 0.48
C VAL A 82 18.96 -2.24 -0.25
N ARG A 83 18.58 -1.63 -1.37
CA ARG A 83 19.41 -0.65 -2.07
C ARG A 83 19.14 0.73 -1.48
N THR A 84 20.20 1.40 -1.03
CA THR A 84 20.11 2.78 -0.50
C THR A 84 19.92 3.79 -1.63
N PRO A 85 19.55 5.04 -1.33
CA PRO A 85 19.46 6.12 -2.33
C PRO A 85 20.76 6.34 -3.11
N GLU A 86 21.92 6.09 -2.49
CA GLU A 86 23.24 6.21 -3.12
C GLU A 86 23.64 4.96 -3.91
N GLY A 87 22.77 3.94 -3.97
CA GLY A 87 23.01 2.71 -4.75
C GLY A 87 23.76 1.61 -4.00
N LYS A 88 24.10 1.80 -2.72
CA LYS A 88 24.74 0.74 -1.91
C LYS A 88 23.69 -0.33 -1.58
N GLU A 89 24.08 -1.60 -1.68
CA GLU A 89 23.24 -2.74 -1.35
C GLU A 89 23.62 -3.34 -0.01
N LEU A 90 22.66 -3.40 0.89
CA LEU A 90 22.85 -3.83 2.27
C LEU A 90 21.91 -4.99 2.58
N ALA A 91 22.39 -5.99 3.32
CA ALA A 91 21.54 -7.10 3.77
C ALA A 91 20.39 -6.58 4.66
N VAL A 92 19.16 -7.06 4.43
CA VAL A 92 17.96 -6.54 5.12
C VAL A 92 18.03 -6.68 6.64
N PHE A 93 18.62 -7.77 7.15
CA PHE A 93 18.87 -7.98 8.58
C PHE A 93 20.32 -7.70 8.98
N GLY A 94 21.07 -6.99 8.11
CA GLY A 94 22.46 -6.63 8.38
C GLY A 94 22.58 -5.43 9.30
N GLN A 95 23.61 -5.47 10.18
CA GLN A 95 23.93 -4.34 11.06
C GLN A 95 24.24 -3.06 10.27
N GLU A 96 24.80 -3.17 9.06
CA GLU A 96 25.09 -2.01 8.21
C GLU A 96 23.83 -1.23 7.81
N LEU A 97 22.74 -1.93 7.46
CA LEU A 97 21.49 -1.28 7.12
C LEU A 97 20.88 -0.55 8.32
N ALA A 98 20.85 -1.21 9.48
CA ALA A 98 20.37 -0.61 10.73
C ALA A 98 21.21 0.62 11.12
N THR A 99 22.52 0.55 10.98
CA THR A 99 23.45 1.67 11.24
C THR A 99 23.19 2.84 10.28
N GLU A 100 23.04 2.58 8.99
CA GLU A 100 22.82 3.61 7.97
C GLU A 100 21.46 4.32 8.20
N VAL A 101 20.40 3.57 8.43
CA VAL A 101 19.08 4.15 8.73
C VAL A 101 19.09 4.90 10.06
N GLY A 102 19.71 4.33 11.11
CA GLY A 102 19.83 4.97 12.42
C GLY A 102 20.62 6.28 12.36
N ARG A 103 21.71 6.31 11.58
CA ARG A 103 22.50 7.53 11.34
C ARG A 103 21.67 8.65 10.69
N ARG A 104 20.83 8.32 9.70
CA ARG A 104 19.93 9.29 9.05
C ARG A 104 18.79 9.72 9.96
N HIS A 105 18.28 8.80 10.76
CA HIS A 105 17.22 9.09 11.72
C HIS A 105 17.72 9.87 12.95
N GLY A 106 18.99 9.77 13.27
CA GLY A 106 19.60 10.40 14.46
C GLY A 106 19.46 9.56 15.74
N SER A 107 19.00 8.30 15.65
CA SER A 107 18.77 7.42 16.80
C SER A 107 18.86 5.95 16.35
N PRO A 108 19.27 5.02 17.23
CA PRO A 108 19.38 3.60 16.89
C PRO A 108 18.04 2.99 16.45
N VAL A 109 18.10 2.15 15.45
CA VAL A 109 16.95 1.39 14.94
C VAL A 109 17.33 -0.07 14.74
N GLU A 110 16.32 -0.94 14.77
CA GLU A 110 16.47 -2.38 14.58
C GLU A 110 15.44 -2.90 13.60
N MET A 111 15.85 -3.73 12.63
CA MET A 111 14.94 -4.35 11.68
C MET A 111 14.18 -5.51 12.35
N MET A 112 12.86 -5.41 12.34
CA MET A 112 11.98 -6.43 12.88
C MET A 112 11.20 -7.14 11.80
N HIS A 113 11.00 -8.45 11.95
CA HIS A 113 10.11 -9.26 11.12
C HIS A 113 8.82 -9.57 11.88
N LEU A 114 7.68 -9.28 11.26
CA LEU A 114 6.37 -9.43 11.87
C LEU A 114 5.48 -10.34 11.02
N ASN A 115 5.02 -11.42 11.62
CA ASN A 115 4.26 -12.46 10.92
C ASN A 115 2.94 -11.96 10.30
N ARG A 116 2.29 -10.96 10.91
CA ARG A 116 1.00 -10.41 10.45
C ARG A 116 1.13 -9.14 9.64
N GLY A 117 2.32 -8.58 9.52
CA GLY A 117 2.57 -7.28 8.90
C GLY A 117 2.22 -6.10 9.81
N ILE A 118 2.63 -4.89 9.39
CA ILE A 118 2.34 -3.63 10.07
C ILE A 118 1.57 -2.77 9.08
N PHE A 119 0.27 -2.79 9.20
CA PHE A 119 -0.65 -1.99 8.41
C PHE A 119 -1.07 -0.75 9.20
N ASP A 120 -1.51 0.28 8.50
CA ASP A 120 -2.02 1.49 9.14
C ASP A 120 -3.47 1.27 9.61
N GLU A 121 -4.32 0.63 8.79
CA GLU A 121 -5.71 0.37 9.12
C GLU A 121 -6.14 -1.06 8.72
N ALA A 122 -6.00 -1.43 7.44
CA ALA A 122 -6.37 -2.75 6.95
C ALA A 122 -5.28 -3.36 6.07
N SER A 123 -5.42 -4.65 5.75
CA SER A 123 -4.35 -5.44 5.13
C SER A 123 -4.20 -5.21 3.62
N VAL A 124 -5.18 -4.60 2.96
CA VAL A 124 -5.15 -4.31 1.51
C VAL A 124 -5.63 -2.89 1.27
N SER A 125 -4.85 -2.09 0.57
CA SER A 125 -5.25 -0.76 0.08
C SER A 125 -5.44 -0.80 -1.43
N LEU A 126 -6.54 -0.22 -1.91
CA LEU A 126 -6.93 -0.17 -3.31
C LEU A 126 -7.23 1.27 -3.72
N ILE A 127 -6.91 1.63 -4.94
CA ILE A 127 -7.26 2.93 -5.53
C ILE A 127 -7.45 2.76 -7.04
N THR A 128 -8.30 3.60 -7.64
CA THR A 128 -8.47 3.60 -9.10
C THR A 128 -7.45 4.53 -9.77
N SER A 129 -7.03 4.20 -10.99
CA SER A 129 -6.11 5.06 -11.76
C SER A 129 -6.73 6.43 -12.04
N VAL A 130 -8.04 6.46 -12.31
CA VAL A 130 -8.79 7.71 -12.53
C VAL A 130 -8.78 8.61 -11.30
N THR A 131 -8.87 8.05 -10.10
CA THR A 131 -8.73 8.82 -8.84
C THR A 131 -7.32 9.38 -8.67
N VAL A 132 -6.28 8.59 -8.97
CA VAL A 132 -4.88 9.07 -8.94
C VAL A 132 -4.67 10.22 -9.90
N ASP A 133 -5.19 10.11 -11.13
CA ASP A 133 -5.08 11.14 -12.16
C ASP A 133 -5.80 12.43 -11.76
N GLU A 134 -7.03 12.32 -11.23
CA GLU A 134 -7.80 13.47 -10.79
C GLU A 134 -7.12 14.21 -9.62
N ILE A 135 -6.57 13.48 -8.65
CA ILE A 135 -5.82 14.10 -7.54
C ILE A 135 -4.57 14.80 -8.08
N GLY A 136 -3.84 14.19 -9.01
CA GLY A 136 -2.69 14.82 -9.67
C GLY A 136 -3.07 16.13 -10.34
N ARG A 137 -4.16 16.11 -11.13
CA ARG A 137 -4.72 17.30 -11.80
C ARG A 137 -5.09 18.41 -10.80
N LEU A 138 -5.79 18.05 -9.72
CA LEU A 138 -6.23 18.98 -8.68
C LEU A 138 -5.06 19.57 -7.88
N ALA A 139 -3.99 18.81 -7.71
CA ALA A 139 -2.76 19.23 -7.04
C ALA A 139 -1.81 20.03 -7.97
N GLY A 140 -2.11 20.11 -9.26
CA GLY A 140 -1.20 20.70 -10.26
C GLY A 140 0.13 19.92 -10.39
N GLN A 141 0.10 18.61 -10.17
CA GLN A 141 1.27 17.74 -10.19
C GLN A 141 1.05 16.55 -11.14
N ARG A 142 2.16 15.95 -11.60
CA ARG A 142 2.07 14.70 -12.34
C ARG A 142 1.49 13.61 -11.43
N PRO A 143 0.45 12.87 -11.88
CA PRO A 143 -0.07 11.72 -11.17
C PRO A 143 1.03 10.68 -10.90
N ASP A 144 1.06 10.16 -9.69
CA ASP A 144 2.00 9.09 -9.31
C ASP A 144 1.36 8.21 -8.24
N VAL A 145 0.95 7.01 -8.63
CA VAL A 145 0.30 6.04 -7.76
C VAL A 145 1.14 5.65 -6.54
N ARG A 146 2.47 5.70 -6.66
CA ARG A 146 3.39 5.36 -5.56
C ARG A 146 3.23 6.25 -4.33
N ARG A 147 2.68 7.46 -4.47
CA ARG A 147 2.36 8.36 -3.34
C ARG A 147 1.30 7.76 -2.43
N PHE A 148 0.33 7.05 -3.01
CA PHE A 148 -0.79 6.43 -2.31
C PHE A 148 -0.44 5.07 -1.72
N ARG A 149 0.60 4.41 -2.24
CA ARG A 149 1.09 3.10 -1.79
C ARG A 149 -0.01 2.01 -1.76
N PRO A 150 -0.86 1.90 -2.78
CA PRO A 150 -1.87 0.87 -2.82
C PRO A 150 -1.24 -0.50 -3.05
N ASN A 151 -1.97 -1.55 -2.68
CA ASN A 151 -1.64 -2.91 -3.12
C ASN A 151 -2.20 -3.20 -4.50
N ILE A 152 -3.37 -2.64 -4.82
CA ILE A 152 -4.08 -2.87 -6.08
C ILE A 152 -4.43 -1.51 -6.70
N LEU A 153 -3.92 -1.27 -7.91
CA LEU A 153 -4.39 -0.21 -8.78
C LEU A 153 -5.44 -0.81 -9.72
N ILE A 154 -6.57 -0.13 -9.87
CA ILE A 154 -7.71 -0.62 -10.63
C ILE A 154 -7.97 0.32 -11.82
N ALA A 155 -8.00 -0.23 -13.03
CA ALA A 155 -8.57 0.43 -14.20
C ALA A 155 -10.07 0.17 -14.22
N THR A 156 -10.87 1.21 -14.03
CA THR A 156 -12.33 1.07 -13.95
C THR A 156 -13.00 1.26 -15.30
N SER A 157 -14.09 0.53 -15.54
CA SER A 157 -14.86 0.59 -16.80
C SER A 157 -15.55 1.93 -16.98
N ARG A 158 -15.96 2.60 -15.89
CA ARG A 158 -16.75 3.84 -15.93
C ARG A 158 -15.93 5.11 -15.98
N SER A 159 -14.65 5.05 -15.66
CA SER A 159 -13.74 6.20 -15.62
C SER A 159 -14.25 7.38 -14.77
N VAL A 160 -14.88 7.10 -13.63
CA VAL A 160 -15.40 8.11 -12.69
C VAL A 160 -14.43 8.22 -11.51
N PRO A 161 -13.82 9.39 -11.25
CA PRO A 161 -12.94 9.56 -10.09
C PRO A 161 -13.67 9.29 -8.77
N PHE A 162 -13.00 8.63 -7.85
CA PHE A 162 -13.49 8.26 -6.52
C PHE A 162 -14.66 7.28 -6.50
N GLU A 163 -14.94 6.56 -7.60
CA GLU A 163 -16.01 5.57 -7.62
C GLU A 163 -15.76 4.39 -6.67
N GLU A 164 -14.51 4.14 -6.31
CA GLU A 164 -14.16 3.15 -5.29
C GLU A 164 -14.78 3.44 -3.91
N ASP A 165 -15.16 4.68 -3.62
CA ASP A 165 -15.84 5.03 -2.37
C ASP A 165 -17.21 4.34 -2.24
N ASP A 166 -17.90 4.08 -3.38
CA ASP A 166 -19.20 3.41 -3.43
C ASP A 166 -19.08 1.89 -3.17
N TRP A 167 -17.86 1.35 -3.13
CA TRP A 167 -17.65 -0.08 -2.84
C TRP A 167 -17.59 -0.38 -1.34
N VAL A 168 -17.57 0.64 -0.48
CA VAL A 168 -17.48 0.45 0.97
C VAL A 168 -18.71 -0.31 1.48
N GLY A 169 -18.48 -1.34 2.27
CA GLY A 169 -19.48 -2.27 2.79
C GLY A 169 -19.77 -3.46 1.87
N GLY A 170 -19.30 -3.44 0.63
CA GLY A 170 -19.44 -4.55 -0.32
C GLY A 170 -18.19 -5.42 -0.42
N VAL A 171 -18.19 -6.32 -1.41
CA VAL A 171 -17.12 -7.27 -1.66
C VAL A 171 -16.64 -7.16 -3.10
N LEU A 172 -15.34 -7.10 -3.29
CA LEU A 172 -14.70 -7.28 -4.60
C LEU A 172 -14.27 -8.73 -4.77
N SER A 173 -14.59 -9.32 -5.92
CA SER A 173 -14.09 -10.61 -6.36
C SER A 173 -13.19 -10.45 -7.57
N PHE A 174 -12.14 -11.27 -7.63
CA PHE A 174 -11.10 -11.19 -8.64
C PHE A 174 -11.11 -12.45 -9.51
N GLY A 175 -11.16 -12.24 -10.84
CA GLY A 175 -11.27 -13.32 -11.83
C GLY A 175 -12.68 -13.86 -11.98
N GLU A 176 -12.95 -14.52 -13.10
CA GLU A 176 -14.25 -15.09 -13.44
C GLU A 176 -14.74 -16.15 -12.44
N THR A 177 -13.80 -16.87 -11.83
CA THR A 177 -14.08 -17.94 -10.85
C THR A 177 -14.16 -17.42 -9.42
N SER A 178 -13.98 -16.10 -9.19
CA SER A 178 -14.03 -15.48 -7.85
C SER A 178 -13.12 -16.18 -6.83
N GLU A 179 -11.90 -16.51 -7.23
CA GLU A 179 -10.95 -17.24 -6.37
C GLU A 179 -10.52 -16.40 -5.16
N ALA A 180 -10.31 -15.10 -5.33
CA ALA A 180 -9.94 -14.18 -4.26
C ALA A 180 -11.07 -13.19 -3.97
N LEU A 181 -11.35 -12.93 -2.68
CA LEU A 181 -12.37 -11.96 -2.26
C LEU A 181 -11.80 -10.99 -1.23
N ILE A 182 -12.13 -9.70 -1.42
CA ILE A 182 -11.78 -8.62 -0.49
C ILE A 182 -13.06 -7.87 -0.11
N GLY A 183 -13.41 -7.89 1.17
CA GLY A 183 -14.46 -7.05 1.72
C GLY A 183 -13.94 -5.62 1.91
N ILE A 184 -14.58 -4.64 1.31
CA ILE A 184 -14.18 -3.22 1.40
C ILE A 184 -14.76 -2.64 2.69
N THR A 185 -13.85 -2.19 3.57
CA THR A 185 -14.20 -1.79 4.93
C THR A 185 -14.45 -0.31 5.11
N ASN A 186 -13.59 0.52 4.54
CA ASN A 186 -13.65 1.97 4.72
C ASN A 186 -12.85 2.70 3.62
N ARG A 187 -13.10 4.00 3.49
CA ARG A 187 -12.29 4.88 2.66
C ARG A 187 -10.94 5.11 3.33
N ASP A 188 -9.88 5.15 2.53
CA ASP A 188 -8.51 5.33 3.02
C ASP A 188 -8.26 6.79 3.39
N GLU A 189 -8.09 7.08 4.69
CA GLU A 189 -7.73 8.39 5.20
C GLU A 189 -6.23 8.64 4.99
N ARG A 190 -5.92 9.74 4.29
CA ARG A 190 -4.54 10.02 3.84
C ARG A 190 -3.76 10.84 4.84
N CYS A 191 -2.57 10.37 5.18
CA CYS A 191 -1.61 11.10 5.99
C CYS A 191 -0.63 11.90 5.12
N SER A 192 0.26 12.67 5.75
CA SER A 192 1.28 13.49 5.08
C SER A 192 2.23 12.70 4.15
N MET A 193 2.20 11.38 4.18
CA MET A 193 3.05 10.54 3.35
C MET A 193 2.76 10.70 1.84
N VAL A 194 1.51 11.01 1.44
CA VAL A 194 1.16 11.28 0.05
C VAL A 194 1.86 12.52 -0.52
N ASN A 195 2.34 13.40 0.35
CA ASN A 195 3.10 14.59 -0.03
C ASN A 195 4.53 14.29 -0.43
N LEU A 196 5.09 13.15 -0.06
CA LEU A 196 6.46 12.78 -0.39
C LEU A 196 6.54 12.39 -1.87
N ASP A 197 7.45 13.03 -2.60
CA ASP A 197 7.73 12.66 -3.98
C ASP A 197 8.50 11.32 -4.00
N PRO A 198 7.96 10.26 -4.67
CA PRO A 198 8.55 8.93 -4.60
C PRO A 198 9.93 8.80 -5.27
N GLY A 199 10.29 9.76 -6.12
CA GLY A 199 11.58 9.77 -6.81
C GLY A 199 12.67 10.57 -6.09
N SER A 200 12.29 11.56 -5.26
CA SER A 200 13.23 12.46 -4.61
C SER A 200 13.10 12.55 -3.10
N GLY A 201 12.04 12.01 -2.51
CA GLY A 201 11.74 12.15 -1.09
C GLY A 201 11.32 13.58 -0.68
N ARG A 202 11.26 14.52 -1.61
CA ARG A 202 10.91 15.92 -1.30
C ARG A 202 9.43 16.05 -0.98
N PRO A 203 9.06 16.74 0.10
CA PRO A 203 7.67 16.95 0.44
C PRO A 203 7.04 18.07 -0.42
N SER A 204 5.79 17.85 -0.85
CA SER A 204 4.93 18.88 -1.44
C SER A 204 3.54 18.75 -0.87
N ALA A 205 3.08 19.77 -0.12
CA ALA A 205 1.79 19.72 0.56
C ALA A 205 0.56 19.74 -0.39
N GLU A 206 0.76 19.98 -1.68
CA GLU A 206 -0.33 20.23 -2.62
C GLU A 206 -1.21 19.00 -2.85
N VAL A 207 -0.64 17.77 -2.78
CA VAL A 207 -1.39 16.53 -2.95
C VAL A 207 -2.39 16.34 -1.81
N LEU A 208 -1.93 16.41 -0.56
CA LEU A 208 -2.81 16.26 0.61
C LEU A 208 -3.85 17.39 0.68
N LYS A 209 -3.46 18.63 0.39
CA LYS A 209 -4.38 19.77 0.34
C LYS A 209 -5.49 19.57 -0.71
N ALA A 210 -5.15 19.02 -1.88
CA ALA A 210 -6.13 18.71 -2.90
C ALA A 210 -7.14 17.67 -2.39
N ILE A 211 -6.65 16.57 -1.78
CA ILE A 211 -7.51 15.52 -1.23
C ILE A 211 -8.42 16.07 -0.11
N VAL A 212 -7.86 16.83 0.85
CA VAL A 212 -8.65 17.44 1.94
C VAL A 212 -9.77 18.31 1.38
N ARG A 213 -9.46 19.16 0.38
CA ARG A 213 -10.42 20.11 -0.18
C ARG A 213 -11.62 19.43 -0.86
N VAL A 214 -11.41 18.29 -1.55
CA VAL A 214 -12.46 17.69 -2.40
C VAL A 214 -13.05 16.41 -1.81
N ARG A 215 -12.35 15.71 -0.91
CA ARG A 215 -12.74 14.37 -0.41
C ARG A 215 -12.59 14.21 1.11
N ASP A 216 -12.51 15.30 1.85
CA ASP A 216 -12.43 15.25 3.31
C ASP A 216 -11.29 14.32 3.80
N ASN A 217 -10.08 14.52 3.22
CA ASN A 217 -8.87 13.74 3.51
C ASN A 217 -8.90 12.25 3.09
N ARG A 218 -9.81 11.82 2.21
CA ARG A 218 -9.96 10.41 1.82
C ARG A 218 -9.73 10.20 0.33
N ALA A 219 -8.98 9.16 -0.02
CA ALA A 219 -8.74 8.76 -1.41
C ALA A 219 -8.33 7.29 -1.49
N GLY A 220 -9.05 6.49 -2.27
CA GLY A 220 -8.96 5.04 -2.28
C GLY A 220 -9.67 4.39 -1.09
N VAL A 221 -9.59 3.09 -1.00
CA VAL A 221 -10.29 2.29 0.00
C VAL A 221 -9.38 1.24 0.63
N TYR A 222 -9.72 0.85 1.84
CA TYR A 222 -9.15 -0.30 2.52
C TYR A 222 -10.07 -1.51 2.45
N GLY A 223 -9.45 -2.69 2.41
CA GLY A 223 -10.17 -3.96 2.43
C GLY A 223 -9.51 -5.01 3.31
N THR A 224 -10.36 -5.96 3.71
CA THR A 224 -9.96 -7.15 4.46
C THR A 224 -10.18 -8.38 3.60
N VAL A 225 -9.24 -9.32 3.65
CA VAL A 225 -9.33 -10.56 2.89
C VAL A 225 -10.43 -11.45 3.47
N THR A 226 -11.44 -11.76 2.67
CA THR A 226 -12.55 -12.68 3.05
C THR A 226 -12.39 -14.06 2.42
N ARG A 227 -11.64 -14.18 1.33
CA ARG A 227 -11.20 -15.44 0.72
C ARG A 227 -9.80 -15.26 0.13
N ARG A 228 -8.90 -16.16 0.51
CA ARG A 228 -7.55 -16.22 -0.05
C ARG A 228 -7.60 -16.67 -1.52
N GLY A 229 -6.60 -16.27 -2.30
CA GLY A 229 -6.46 -16.67 -3.69
C GLY A 229 -5.25 -15.99 -4.32
N ARG A 230 -5.20 -16.00 -5.64
CA ARG A 230 -4.17 -15.37 -6.44
C ARG A 230 -4.72 -14.16 -7.15
N LEU A 231 -3.97 -13.08 -7.15
CA LEU A 231 -4.23 -11.87 -7.93
C LEU A 231 -3.23 -11.78 -9.07
N ALA A 232 -3.68 -11.31 -10.23
CA ALA A 232 -2.83 -11.07 -11.39
C ALA A 232 -3.25 -9.79 -12.12
N VAL A 233 -2.28 -9.13 -12.73
CA VAL A 233 -2.54 -7.98 -13.62
C VAL A 233 -3.43 -8.43 -14.80
N GLY A 234 -4.37 -7.57 -15.21
CA GLY A 234 -5.38 -7.87 -16.24
C GLY A 234 -6.56 -8.73 -15.75
N GLN A 235 -6.59 -9.12 -14.49
CA GLN A 235 -7.68 -9.93 -13.94
C GLN A 235 -8.94 -9.08 -13.76
N PRO A 236 -10.13 -9.51 -14.27
CA PRO A 236 -11.36 -8.76 -14.11
C PRO A 236 -11.79 -8.69 -12.64
N ILE A 237 -12.43 -7.59 -12.27
CA ILE A 237 -12.89 -7.31 -10.91
C ILE A 237 -14.40 -7.12 -10.94
N PHE A 238 -15.07 -7.82 -10.03
CA PHE A 238 -16.52 -7.74 -9.88
C PHE A 238 -16.86 -7.25 -8.47
N PHE A 239 -17.88 -6.39 -8.39
CA PHE A 239 -18.37 -5.84 -7.13
C PHE A 239 -19.74 -6.44 -6.80
N GLU A 240 -19.91 -6.81 -5.54
CA GLU A 240 -21.20 -7.18 -4.96
C GLU A 240 -21.47 -6.31 -3.74
N ALA A 241 -22.58 -5.55 -3.79
CA ALA A 241 -23.00 -4.73 -2.66
C ALA A 241 -23.41 -5.59 -1.47
N ALA A 242 -23.19 -5.10 -0.26
CA ALA A 242 -23.72 -5.75 0.93
C ALA A 242 -25.27 -5.87 0.83
N PRO A 243 -25.86 -6.96 1.31
CA PRO A 243 -27.31 -7.03 1.42
C PRO A 243 -27.80 -5.92 2.36
N GLU A 244 -28.88 -5.24 1.97
CA GLU A 244 -29.52 -4.27 2.85
C GLU A 244 -29.81 -4.89 4.23
N PRO A 245 -29.56 -4.15 5.33
CA PRO A 245 -29.91 -4.64 6.65
C PRO A 245 -31.39 -4.99 6.66
N ARG A 246 -31.73 -6.26 6.92
CA ARG A 246 -33.14 -6.61 7.15
C ARG A 246 -33.61 -5.82 8.37
N GLU A 247 -34.61 -4.96 8.18
CA GLU A 247 -35.31 -4.36 9.31
C GLU A 247 -35.73 -5.49 10.26
N ARG A 248 -35.25 -5.44 11.48
CA ARG A 248 -35.71 -6.39 12.49
C ARG A 248 -37.15 -6.04 12.82
N PRO A 249 -38.04 -7.03 12.82
CA PRO A 249 -39.42 -6.81 13.18
C PRO A 249 -39.58 -6.33 14.63
#